data_460751552886e75a5bdb577054f6338c
#
_entry.id   460751552886e75a5bdb577054f6338c
#
_cell.length_a   1.000
_cell.length_b   1.000
_cell.length_c   1.000
_cell.angle_alpha   90.00
_cell.angle_beta   90.00
_cell.angle_gamma   90.00
#
_symmetry.space_group_name_H-M   'P 1'
#
loop_
_entity.id
_entity.type
_entity.pdbx_description
1 polymer ?
#
loop_
_entity_poly.entity_id
_entity_poly.type
_entity_poly.pdbx_seq_one_letter_code
_entity_poly.pdbx_strand_id
1 'polypeptide(L)'
;MDFSSIKEYLKPDLDRVQDLMNTSLASDIELLDKTNQRVLAHSGKQVRPVLALLTAKACSGGFVTEETIHFAAAAELIHNATLLHDDVADNSPVRRGEPTVMSLLGGRASVLLGDYWLVKGIESVLSVNTFSGKVIRIFSNTLSDLAEGELLQLQKADTCDATESDYYRIIYNKTASLFVASANTAAISVSASDEKRKAAKLYAECLGIAFQIKDDIFDYEGGDLTGKPSGLDLEERKITLPLLGAFVNAGEDMEKEIRALVARADEDADSRKKIVDFVRENGGVDYAIKSLGDYVGKAKAALRTMGTGKE
;
A
#
# COMPACT_ATOMS: atom_id res chain seq x y z
N MET A 1 -2.12 8.13 -21.20
CA MET A 1 -3.36 8.00 -20.41
C MET A 1 -2.97 8.29 -18.97
N ASP A 2 -3.60 9.25 -18.34
CA ASP A 2 -3.39 9.56 -16.92
C ASP A 2 -4.33 8.75 -16.03
N PHE A 3 -4.14 8.83 -14.71
CA PHE A 3 -4.94 8.05 -13.77
C PHE A 3 -6.43 8.45 -13.77
N SER A 4 -6.74 9.69 -14.07
CA SER A 4 -8.12 10.18 -14.18
C SER A 4 -8.86 9.55 -15.36
N SER A 5 -8.20 9.46 -16.53
CA SER A 5 -8.74 8.76 -17.71
C SER A 5 -8.98 7.26 -17.44
N ILE A 6 -8.11 6.63 -16.65
CA ILE A 6 -8.30 5.23 -16.24
C ILE A 6 -9.55 5.09 -15.34
N LYS A 7 -9.71 5.98 -14.37
CA LYS A 7 -10.90 5.96 -13.50
C LYS A 7 -12.20 6.21 -14.29
N GLU A 8 -12.18 7.11 -15.26
CA GLU A 8 -13.34 7.36 -16.12
C GLU A 8 -13.72 6.13 -16.96
N TYR A 9 -12.71 5.44 -17.52
CA TYR A 9 -12.94 4.17 -18.25
C TYR A 9 -13.54 3.09 -17.35
N LEU A 10 -13.14 3.04 -16.08
CA LEU A 10 -13.62 2.05 -15.10
C LEU A 10 -14.84 2.52 -14.30
N LYS A 11 -15.33 3.73 -14.53
CA LYS A 11 -16.36 4.34 -13.69
C LYS A 11 -17.57 3.45 -13.44
N PRO A 12 -18.19 2.77 -14.44
CA PRO A 12 -19.34 1.91 -14.18
C PRO A 12 -19.05 0.76 -13.20
N ASP A 13 -17.85 0.17 -13.26
CA ASP A 13 -17.45 -0.92 -12.39
C ASP A 13 -17.00 -0.41 -11.02
N LEU A 14 -16.33 0.75 -10.96
CA LEU A 14 -15.95 1.40 -9.71
C LEU A 14 -17.19 1.88 -8.92
N ASP A 15 -18.21 2.38 -9.59
CA ASP A 15 -19.48 2.75 -8.96
C ASP A 15 -20.11 1.50 -8.28
N ARG A 16 -20.10 0.33 -8.94
CA ARG A 16 -20.58 -0.93 -8.35
C ARG A 16 -19.76 -1.36 -7.11
N VAL A 17 -18.44 -1.21 -7.16
CA VAL A 17 -17.58 -1.47 -6.00
C VAL A 17 -17.94 -0.53 -4.85
N GLN A 18 -18.12 0.76 -5.14
CA GLN A 18 -18.47 1.75 -4.13
C GLN A 18 -19.85 1.49 -3.52
N ASP A 19 -20.85 1.15 -4.33
CA ASP A 19 -22.21 0.82 -3.88
C ASP A 19 -22.21 -0.43 -2.99
N LEU A 20 -21.41 -1.44 -3.34
CA LEU A 20 -21.23 -2.64 -2.52
C LEU A 20 -20.59 -2.30 -1.17
N MET A 21 -19.55 -1.47 -1.14
CA MET A 21 -18.91 -1.03 0.10
C MET A 21 -19.90 -0.22 0.96
N ASN A 22 -20.62 0.73 0.37
CA ASN A 22 -21.64 1.52 1.06
C ASN A 22 -22.70 0.62 1.72
N THR A 23 -23.22 -0.35 0.96
CA THR A 23 -24.25 -1.28 1.45
C THR A 23 -23.71 -2.20 2.55
N SER A 24 -22.47 -2.70 2.39
CA SER A 24 -21.85 -3.60 3.36
C SER A 24 -21.56 -2.92 4.70
N LEU A 25 -21.29 -1.62 4.69
CA LEU A 25 -20.96 -0.84 5.89
C LEU A 25 -22.15 -0.13 6.52
N ALA A 26 -23.33 -0.17 5.91
CA ALA A 26 -24.54 0.41 6.48
C ALA A 26 -24.87 -0.22 7.85
N SER A 27 -25.26 0.60 8.82
CA SER A 27 -25.56 0.18 10.18
C SER A 27 -26.70 0.99 10.79
N ASP A 28 -27.48 0.37 11.66
CA ASP A 28 -28.51 1.03 12.49
C ASP A 28 -27.90 1.76 13.70
N ILE A 29 -26.61 1.54 13.97
CA ILE A 29 -25.86 2.28 15.00
C ILE A 29 -25.40 3.60 14.40
N GLU A 30 -26.05 4.71 14.79
CA GLU A 30 -25.83 6.04 14.23
C GLU A 30 -24.35 6.47 14.21
N LEU A 31 -23.63 6.23 15.31
CA LEU A 31 -22.19 6.56 15.40
C LEU A 31 -21.38 5.78 14.37
N LEU A 32 -21.65 4.48 14.21
CA LEU A 32 -20.94 3.61 13.28
C LEU A 32 -21.26 4.02 11.84
N ASP A 33 -22.54 4.22 11.50
CA ASP A 33 -22.94 4.60 10.14
C ASP A 33 -22.34 5.94 9.70
N LYS A 34 -22.43 6.98 10.54
CA LYS A 34 -21.82 8.30 10.25
C LYS A 34 -20.30 8.22 10.08
N THR A 35 -19.64 7.40 10.91
CA THR A 35 -18.19 7.25 10.83
C THR A 35 -17.78 6.49 9.57
N ASN A 36 -18.52 5.42 9.21
CA ASN A 36 -18.32 4.69 7.96
C ASN A 36 -18.46 5.60 6.74
N GLN A 37 -19.53 6.40 6.67
CA GLN A 37 -19.76 7.34 5.56
C GLN A 37 -18.63 8.38 5.46
N ARG A 38 -18.13 8.89 6.60
CA ARG A 38 -16.99 9.82 6.63
C ARG A 38 -15.73 9.18 6.05
N VAL A 39 -15.37 7.97 6.48
CA VAL A 39 -14.18 7.27 5.97
C VAL A 39 -14.31 6.97 4.47
N LEU A 40 -15.49 6.51 4.02
CA LEU A 40 -15.77 6.25 2.60
C LEU A 40 -15.65 7.51 1.73
N ALA A 41 -16.13 8.65 2.20
CA ALA A 41 -16.04 9.92 1.48
C ALA A 41 -14.58 10.35 1.22
N HIS A 42 -13.63 9.90 2.05
CA HIS A 42 -12.21 10.22 1.96
C HIS A 42 -11.33 9.01 1.61
N SER A 43 -11.89 7.99 0.95
CA SER A 43 -11.20 6.72 0.61
C SER A 43 -10.03 6.87 -0.39
N GLY A 44 -9.77 8.08 -0.91
CA GLY A 44 -8.60 8.40 -1.73
C GLY A 44 -8.68 7.91 -3.16
N LYS A 45 -7.53 7.46 -3.71
CA LYS A 45 -7.41 7.14 -5.15
C LYS A 45 -8.03 5.79 -5.54
N GLN A 46 -8.32 4.91 -4.58
CA GLN A 46 -8.86 3.56 -4.82
C GLN A 46 -7.98 2.73 -5.76
N VAL A 47 -6.67 2.77 -5.58
CA VAL A 47 -5.70 2.13 -6.49
C VAL A 47 -5.89 0.61 -6.55
N ARG A 48 -6.30 -0.04 -5.44
CA ARG A 48 -6.51 -1.48 -5.37
C ARG A 48 -7.73 -1.96 -6.15
N PRO A 49 -8.91 -1.35 -6.02
CA PRO A 49 -10.04 -1.59 -6.92
C PRO A 49 -9.71 -1.34 -8.39
N VAL A 50 -9.05 -0.23 -8.71
CA VAL A 50 -8.61 0.07 -10.09
C VAL A 50 -7.72 -1.05 -10.63
N LEU A 51 -6.72 -1.49 -9.86
CA LEU A 51 -5.84 -2.60 -10.24
C LEU A 51 -6.61 -3.92 -10.44
N ALA A 52 -7.53 -4.25 -9.53
CA ALA A 52 -8.34 -5.46 -9.65
C ALA A 52 -9.19 -5.46 -10.91
N LEU A 53 -9.91 -4.36 -11.17
CA LEU A 53 -10.77 -4.24 -12.35
C LEU A 53 -10.00 -4.28 -13.66
N LEU A 54 -8.86 -3.56 -13.75
CA LEU A 54 -7.99 -3.61 -14.93
C LEU A 54 -7.42 -5.03 -15.15
N THR A 55 -6.98 -5.69 -14.08
CA THR A 55 -6.46 -7.06 -14.17
C THR A 55 -7.52 -8.04 -14.67
N ALA A 56 -8.74 -7.96 -14.14
CA ALA A 56 -9.85 -8.79 -14.60
C ALA A 56 -10.11 -8.55 -16.08
N LYS A 57 -10.24 -7.29 -16.53
CA LYS A 57 -10.46 -6.94 -17.93
C LYS A 57 -9.34 -7.42 -18.84
N ALA A 58 -8.07 -7.21 -18.47
CA ALA A 58 -6.92 -7.67 -19.24
C ALA A 58 -6.88 -9.22 -19.37
N CYS A 59 -7.25 -9.93 -18.32
CA CYS A 59 -7.28 -11.40 -18.33
C CYS A 59 -8.46 -11.97 -19.10
N SER A 60 -9.62 -11.32 -19.09
CA SER A 60 -10.88 -11.79 -19.66
C SER A 60 -11.15 -11.33 -21.08
N GLY A 61 -10.43 -10.31 -21.57
CA GLY A 61 -10.74 -9.63 -22.83
C GLY A 61 -11.81 -8.54 -22.68
N GLY A 62 -11.89 -7.89 -21.51
CA GLY A 62 -12.64 -6.62 -21.34
C GLY A 62 -13.84 -6.68 -20.38
N PHE A 63 -14.13 -7.81 -19.73
CA PHE A 63 -15.24 -7.91 -18.78
C PHE A 63 -14.80 -8.16 -17.33
N VAL A 64 -15.69 -7.85 -16.39
CA VAL A 64 -15.58 -8.19 -14.96
C VAL A 64 -16.79 -9.04 -14.55
N THR A 65 -16.63 -9.85 -13.51
CA THR A 65 -17.70 -10.68 -12.92
C THR A 65 -18.19 -10.05 -11.61
N GLU A 66 -19.28 -10.57 -11.05
CA GLU A 66 -19.71 -10.18 -9.69
C GLU A 66 -18.63 -10.49 -8.67
N GLU A 67 -17.96 -11.64 -8.80
CA GLU A 67 -16.84 -11.98 -7.91
C GLU A 67 -15.71 -10.95 -8.00
N THR A 68 -15.43 -10.40 -9.20
CA THR A 68 -14.43 -9.33 -9.35
C THR A 68 -14.80 -8.11 -8.50
N ILE A 69 -16.08 -7.70 -8.53
CA ILE A 69 -16.58 -6.55 -7.76
C ILE A 69 -16.42 -6.81 -6.25
N HIS A 70 -16.84 -7.99 -5.79
CA HIS A 70 -16.70 -8.40 -4.39
C HIS A 70 -15.24 -8.45 -3.91
N PHE A 71 -14.33 -9.00 -4.72
CA PHE A 71 -12.92 -9.11 -4.36
C PHE A 71 -12.21 -7.75 -4.41
N ALA A 72 -12.60 -6.86 -5.34
CA ALA A 72 -12.11 -5.49 -5.39
C ALA A 72 -12.59 -4.68 -4.16
N ALA A 73 -13.86 -4.82 -3.77
CA ALA A 73 -14.39 -4.22 -2.56
C ALA A 73 -13.69 -4.75 -1.30
N ALA A 74 -13.48 -6.06 -1.20
CA ALA A 74 -12.76 -6.68 -0.09
C ALA A 74 -11.35 -6.13 0.07
N ALA A 75 -10.60 -5.99 -1.04
CA ALA A 75 -9.25 -5.43 -1.01
C ALA A 75 -9.22 -3.99 -0.50
N GLU A 76 -10.20 -3.16 -0.87
CA GLU A 76 -10.28 -1.77 -0.42
C GLU A 76 -10.78 -1.66 1.04
N LEU A 77 -11.73 -2.51 1.46
CA LEU A 77 -12.19 -2.60 2.85
C LEU A 77 -11.04 -2.99 3.78
N ILE A 78 -10.27 -4.02 3.41
CA ILE A 78 -9.09 -4.46 4.15
C ILE A 78 -8.04 -3.35 4.20
N HIS A 79 -7.78 -2.66 3.08
CA HIS A 79 -6.84 -1.54 3.08
C HIS A 79 -7.26 -0.41 4.04
N ASN A 80 -8.53 -0.01 4.00
CA ASN A 80 -9.00 1.04 4.91
C ASN A 80 -9.01 0.57 6.37
N ALA A 81 -9.25 -0.72 6.63
CA ALA A 81 -9.12 -1.31 7.96
C ALA A 81 -7.68 -1.16 8.49
N THR A 82 -6.67 -1.49 7.67
CA THR A 82 -5.27 -1.31 8.08
C THR A 82 -4.93 0.15 8.35
N LEU A 83 -5.41 1.08 7.51
CA LEU A 83 -5.19 2.51 7.76
C LEU A 83 -5.80 3.00 9.07
N LEU A 84 -6.97 2.46 9.48
CA LEU A 84 -7.60 2.79 10.77
C LEU A 84 -6.78 2.27 11.96
N HIS A 85 -6.11 1.12 11.82
CA HIS A 85 -5.18 0.58 12.80
C HIS A 85 -3.87 1.35 12.83
N ASP A 86 -3.31 1.65 11.65
CA ASP A 86 -2.06 2.41 11.50
C ASP A 86 -2.18 3.82 12.12
N ASP A 87 -3.33 4.51 11.92
CA ASP A 87 -3.60 5.81 12.54
C ASP A 87 -3.43 5.77 14.07
N VAL A 88 -3.75 4.64 14.71
CA VAL A 88 -3.57 4.45 16.16
C VAL A 88 -2.13 4.12 16.50
N ALA A 89 -1.50 3.22 15.74
CA ALA A 89 -0.12 2.81 15.97
C ALA A 89 0.86 4.00 15.82
N ASP A 90 0.65 4.82 14.79
CA ASP A 90 1.48 5.99 14.48
C ASP A 90 1.02 7.26 15.24
N ASN A 91 -0.04 7.17 16.06
CA ASN A 91 -0.66 8.32 16.73
C ASN A 91 -0.95 9.49 15.76
N SER A 92 -1.40 9.18 14.55
CA SER A 92 -1.57 10.15 13.46
C SER A 92 -2.85 10.99 13.63
N PRO A 93 -2.77 12.32 13.82
CA PRO A 93 -3.96 13.15 14.01
C PRO A 93 -4.70 13.46 12.70
N VAL A 94 -4.00 13.42 11.58
CA VAL A 94 -4.51 13.83 10.25
C VAL A 94 -4.08 12.83 9.18
N ARG A 95 -5.02 12.47 8.29
CA ARG A 95 -4.75 11.65 7.09
C ARG A 95 -5.42 12.28 5.88
N ARG A 96 -4.66 12.49 4.79
CA ARG A 96 -5.16 13.13 3.54
C ARG A 96 -5.80 14.51 3.77
N GLY A 97 -5.30 15.27 4.75
CA GLY A 97 -5.81 16.60 5.09
C GLY A 97 -7.05 16.61 6.00
N GLU A 98 -7.57 15.44 6.39
CA GLU A 98 -8.74 15.29 7.26
C GLU A 98 -8.35 14.69 8.62
N PRO A 99 -9.03 15.07 9.72
CA PRO A 99 -8.83 14.43 11.02
C PRO A 99 -9.13 12.94 10.97
N THR A 100 -8.25 12.13 11.56
CA THR A 100 -8.42 10.67 11.65
C THR A 100 -9.55 10.28 12.61
N VAL A 101 -10.05 9.05 12.50
CA VAL A 101 -11.02 8.50 13.47
C VAL A 101 -10.41 8.46 14.87
N MET A 102 -9.12 8.12 14.96
CA MET A 102 -8.36 8.15 16.21
C MET A 102 -8.37 9.54 16.86
N SER A 103 -8.15 10.59 16.07
CA SER A 103 -8.17 11.98 16.55
C SER A 103 -9.57 12.45 17.01
N LEU A 104 -10.63 11.99 16.33
CA LEU A 104 -12.01 12.44 16.60
C LEU A 104 -12.70 11.65 17.71
N LEU A 105 -12.51 10.34 17.76
CA LEU A 105 -13.25 9.41 18.60
C LEU A 105 -12.35 8.60 19.54
N GLY A 106 -11.04 8.79 19.47
CA GLY A 106 -10.03 8.07 20.24
C GLY A 106 -9.63 6.74 19.62
N GLY A 107 -8.44 6.25 20.03
CA GLY A 107 -7.82 5.04 19.47
C GLY A 107 -8.70 3.80 19.61
N ARG A 108 -9.46 3.67 20.72
CA ARG A 108 -10.38 2.54 20.93
C ARG A 108 -11.45 2.44 19.84
N ALA A 109 -12.01 3.58 19.42
CA ALA A 109 -13.02 3.61 18.37
C ALA A 109 -12.40 3.28 17.01
N SER A 110 -11.19 3.78 16.72
CA SER A 110 -10.47 3.49 15.48
C SER A 110 -10.15 2.01 15.34
N VAL A 111 -9.66 1.35 16.40
CA VAL A 111 -9.39 -0.10 16.40
C VAL A 111 -10.66 -0.91 16.14
N LEU A 112 -11.75 -0.63 16.87
CA LEU A 112 -13.03 -1.34 16.67
C LEU A 112 -13.60 -1.13 15.27
N LEU A 113 -13.44 0.06 14.71
CA LEU A 113 -13.88 0.35 13.34
C LEU A 113 -13.02 -0.41 12.33
N GLY A 114 -11.69 -0.46 12.53
CA GLY A 114 -10.80 -1.26 11.71
C GLY A 114 -11.17 -2.74 11.70
N ASP A 115 -11.44 -3.32 12.87
CA ASP A 115 -11.90 -4.71 13.00
C ASP A 115 -13.24 -4.93 12.26
N TYR A 116 -14.18 -3.98 12.39
CA TYR A 116 -15.45 -4.05 11.68
C TYR A 116 -15.26 -4.04 10.16
N TRP A 117 -14.43 -3.14 9.62
CA TRP A 117 -14.14 -3.07 8.19
C TRP A 117 -13.41 -4.32 7.68
N LEU A 118 -12.51 -4.88 8.50
CA LEU A 118 -11.82 -6.11 8.19
C LEU A 118 -12.79 -7.28 8.02
N VAL A 119 -13.73 -7.42 8.96
CA VAL A 119 -14.78 -8.44 8.89
C VAL A 119 -15.67 -8.23 7.67
N LYS A 120 -16.05 -6.99 7.34
CA LYS A 120 -16.84 -6.68 6.14
C LYS A 120 -16.10 -7.04 4.83
N GLY A 121 -14.79 -6.86 4.80
CA GLY A 121 -13.96 -7.35 3.69
C GLY A 121 -14.03 -8.87 3.53
N ILE A 122 -13.95 -9.61 4.64
CA ILE A 122 -14.08 -11.07 4.65
C ILE A 122 -15.50 -11.50 4.22
N GLU A 123 -16.53 -10.87 4.76
CA GLU A 123 -17.94 -11.14 4.39
C GLU A 123 -18.18 -10.90 2.91
N SER A 124 -17.58 -9.87 2.32
CA SER A 124 -17.66 -9.60 0.88
C SER A 124 -17.11 -10.77 0.05
N VAL A 125 -15.99 -11.37 0.46
CA VAL A 125 -15.46 -12.57 -0.21
C VAL A 125 -16.38 -13.77 -0.04
N LEU A 126 -16.96 -13.96 1.14
CA LEU A 126 -17.80 -15.11 1.46
C LEU A 126 -19.20 -15.02 0.85
N SER A 127 -19.68 -13.83 0.48
CA SER A 127 -21.01 -13.62 -0.12
C SER A 127 -21.12 -14.16 -1.56
N VAL A 128 -20.00 -14.45 -2.21
CA VAL A 128 -19.95 -15.15 -3.50
C VAL A 128 -19.52 -16.59 -3.30
N ASN A 129 -20.22 -17.53 -3.93
CA ASN A 129 -19.98 -18.97 -3.74
C ASN A 129 -18.76 -19.47 -4.54
N THR A 130 -18.48 -18.84 -5.69
CA THR A 130 -17.42 -19.25 -6.59
C THR A 130 -16.08 -18.73 -6.08
N PHE A 131 -15.08 -19.60 -5.99
CA PHE A 131 -13.71 -19.27 -5.58
C PHE A 131 -13.50 -18.80 -4.13
N SER A 132 -14.56 -18.58 -3.33
CA SER A 132 -14.47 -17.99 -1.99
C SER A 132 -13.41 -18.66 -1.09
N GLY A 133 -13.36 -19.99 -1.04
CA GLY A 133 -12.38 -20.73 -0.24
C GLY A 133 -10.92 -20.51 -0.66
N LYS A 134 -10.66 -20.26 -1.96
CA LYS A 134 -9.32 -19.94 -2.46
C LYS A 134 -8.96 -18.48 -2.19
N VAL A 135 -9.91 -17.59 -2.38
CA VAL A 135 -9.72 -16.14 -2.22
C VAL A 135 -9.57 -15.76 -0.76
N ILE A 136 -10.37 -16.37 0.14
CA ILE A 136 -10.22 -16.12 1.58
C ILE A 136 -8.82 -16.53 2.09
N ARG A 137 -8.25 -17.61 1.56
CA ARG A 137 -6.87 -18.01 1.91
C ARG A 137 -5.85 -16.97 1.44
N ILE A 138 -6.05 -16.37 0.26
CA ILE A 138 -5.17 -15.30 -0.26
C ILE A 138 -5.22 -14.10 0.68
N PHE A 139 -6.41 -13.60 1.02
CA PHE A 139 -6.54 -12.46 1.93
C PHE A 139 -6.06 -12.78 3.35
N SER A 140 -6.30 -13.99 3.86
CA SER A 140 -5.79 -14.40 5.17
C SER A 140 -4.25 -14.38 5.22
N ASN A 141 -3.57 -14.91 4.18
CA ASN A 141 -2.11 -14.83 4.09
C ASN A 141 -1.64 -13.37 3.99
N THR A 142 -2.34 -12.55 3.18
CA THR A 142 -2.01 -11.13 3.03
C THR A 142 -2.14 -10.38 4.36
N LEU A 143 -3.14 -10.70 5.19
CA LEU A 143 -3.29 -10.10 6.52
C LEU A 143 -2.13 -10.50 7.46
N SER A 144 -1.64 -11.74 7.36
CA SER A 144 -0.43 -12.14 8.07
C SER A 144 0.79 -11.36 7.58
N ASP A 145 0.95 -11.23 6.25
CA ASP A 145 2.04 -10.46 5.65
C ASP A 145 2.01 -9.00 6.14
N LEU A 146 0.83 -8.34 6.12
CA LEU A 146 0.67 -6.95 6.58
C LEU A 146 1.11 -6.79 8.03
N ALA A 147 0.65 -7.66 8.94
CA ALA A 147 1.02 -7.62 10.35
C ALA A 147 2.51 -7.91 10.57
N GLU A 148 3.07 -8.93 9.90
CA GLU A 148 4.50 -9.24 9.97
C GLU A 148 5.37 -8.09 9.44
N GLY A 149 4.93 -7.43 8.35
CA GLY A 149 5.62 -6.27 7.77
C GLY A 149 5.70 -5.11 8.75
N GLU A 150 4.59 -4.80 9.41
CA GLU A 150 4.53 -3.73 10.41
C GLU A 150 5.42 -4.05 11.63
N LEU A 151 5.31 -5.26 12.18
CA LEU A 151 6.14 -5.68 13.33
C LEU A 151 7.63 -5.70 12.99
N LEU A 152 8.00 -6.13 11.78
CA LEU A 152 9.40 -6.09 11.33
C LEU A 152 9.88 -4.65 11.17
N GLN A 153 9.06 -3.74 10.63
CA GLN A 153 9.39 -2.32 10.54
C GLN A 153 9.65 -1.72 11.93
N LEU A 154 8.75 -1.97 12.89
CA LEU A 154 8.92 -1.50 14.28
C LEU A 154 10.21 -2.04 14.89
N GLN A 155 10.49 -3.34 14.76
CA GLN A 155 11.73 -3.94 15.26
C GLN A 155 12.96 -3.27 14.65
N LYS A 156 12.96 -3.01 13.33
CA LYS A 156 14.10 -2.41 12.65
C LYS A 156 14.26 -0.91 12.91
N ALA A 157 13.18 -0.21 13.22
CA ALA A 157 13.22 1.16 13.73
C ALA A 157 13.86 1.23 15.12
N ASP A 158 13.54 0.29 16.01
CA ASP A 158 14.14 0.24 17.34
C ASP A 158 15.66 -0.08 17.32
N THR A 159 16.07 -1.02 16.47
CA THR A 159 17.48 -1.44 16.38
C THR A 159 18.32 -0.60 15.43
N CYS A 160 17.70 0.18 14.55
CA CYS A 160 18.35 0.98 13.50
C CYS A 160 19.33 0.18 12.62
N ASP A 161 19.08 -1.14 12.46
CA ASP A 161 19.98 -2.09 11.77
C ASP A 161 19.36 -2.65 10.47
N ALA A 162 18.32 -2.02 9.92
CA ALA A 162 17.69 -2.49 8.71
C ALA A 162 18.69 -2.66 7.56
N THR A 163 18.62 -3.82 6.91
CA THR A 163 19.36 -4.13 5.68
C THR A 163 18.46 -3.90 4.46
N GLU A 164 19.04 -3.91 3.27
CA GLU A 164 18.26 -3.81 2.03
C GLU A 164 17.28 -5.01 1.87
N SER A 165 17.67 -6.20 2.33
CA SER A 165 16.78 -7.37 2.37
C SER A 165 15.60 -7.17 3.32
N ASP A 166 15.84 -6.58 4.50
CA ASP A 166 14.77 -6.23 5.45
C ASP A 166 13.83 -5.18 4.84
N TYR A 167 14.39 -4.16 4.19
CA TYR A 167 13.60 -3.13 3.51
C TYR A 167 12.66 -3.72 2.46
N TYR A 168 13.16 -4.56 1.54
CA TYR A 168 12.30 -5.18 0.52
C TYR A 168 11.26 -6.11 1.13
N ARG A 169 11.58 -6.82 2.20
CA ARG A 169 10.61 -7.64 2.93
C ARG A 169 9.51 -6.79 3.56
N ILE A 170 9.87 -5.69 4.20
CA ILE A 170 8.91 -4.74 4.83
C ILE A 170 7.96 -4.18 3.77
N ILE A 171 8.48 -3.60 2.68
CA ILE A 171 7.63 -2.97 1.67
C ILE A 171 6.80 -3.97 0.87
N TYR A 172 7.31 -5.20 0.68
CA TYR A 172 6.50 -6.27 0.12
C TYR A 172 5.32 -6.59 1.05
N ASN A 173 5.60 -6.90 2.29
CA ASN A 173 4.60 -7.32 3.25
C ASN A 173 3.56 -6.21 3.51
N LYS A 174 4.01 -5.00 3.77
CA LYS A 174 3.18 -3.86 4.17
C LYS A 174 2.39 -3.24 3.00
N THR A 175 2.95 -3.26 1.80
CA THR A 175 2.37 -2.57 0.63
C THR A 175 2.07 -3.51 -0.52
N ALA A 176 3.07 -4.23 -1.06
CA ALA A 176 2.90 -4.99 -2.28
C ALA A 176 2.01 -6.24 -2.12
N SER A 177 1.97 -6.86 -0.94
CA SER A 177 1.15 -8.06 -0.68
C SER A 177 -0.32 -7.86 -1.00
N LEU A 178 -0.90 -6.72 -0.61
CA LEU A 178 -2.30 -6.41 -0.89
C LEU A 178 -2.54 -6.00 -2.36
N PHE A 179 -1.55 -5.41 -3.04
CA PHE A 179 -1.60 -5.25 -4.50
C PHE A 179 -1.64 -6.61 -5.21
N VAL A 180 -0.78 -7.55 -4.77
CA VAL A 180 -0.75 -8.92 -5.28
C VAL A 180 -2.07 -9.63 -5.02
N ALA A 181 -2.64 -9.51 -3.82
CA ALA A 181 -3.94 -10.08 -3.49
C ALA A 181 -5.04 -9.53 -4.42
N SER A 182 -5.09 -8.21 -4.62
CA SER A 182 -6.06 -7.55 -5.50
C SER A 182 -6.00 -8.08 -6.93
N ALA A 183 -4.81 -8.11 -7.53
CA ALA A 183 -4.65 -8.59 -8.92
C ALA A 183 -4.87 -10.11 -9.05
N ASN A 184 -4.36 -10.91 -8.11
CA ASN A 184 -4.49 -12.36 -8.16
C ASN A 184 -5.96 -12.82 -7.99
N THR A 185 -6.69 -12.20 -7.07
CA THR A 185 -8.11 -12.54 -6.86
C THR A 185 -8.98 -12.09 -8.04
N ALA A 186 -8.67 -10.94 -8.63
CA ALA A 186 -9.32 -10.47 -9.86
C ALA A 186 -9.05 -11.42 -11.05
N ALA A 187 -7.82 -11.91 -11.23
CA ALA A 187 -7.52 -12.90 -12.27
C ALA A 187 -8.22 -14.24 -12.01
N ILE A 188 -8.38 -14.65 -10.73
CA ILE A 188 -9.13 -15.85 -10.35
C ILE A 188 -10.61 -15.69 -10.70
N SER A 189 -11.22 -14.52 -10.41
CA SER A 189 -12.65 -14.27 -10.62
C SER A 189 -13.10 -14.46 -12.07
N VAL A 190 -12.21 -14.20 -13.02
CA VAL A 190 -12.46 -14.38 -14.46
C VAL A 190 -11.88 -15.69 -15.00
N SER A 191 -11.51 -16.63 -14.12
CA SER A 191 -10.94 -17.95 -14.51
C SER A 191 -9.72 -17.84 -15.43
N ALA A 192 -8.87 -16.85 -15.21
CA ALA A 192 -7.66 -16.63 -16.00
C ALA A 192 -6.71 -17.87 -15.95
N SER A 193 -5.99 -18.12 -17.04
CA SER A 193 -4.98 -19.17 -17.09
C SER A 193 -3.89 -18.97 -16.02
N ASP A 194 -3.22 -20.06 -15.64
CA ASP A 194 -2.13 -19.99 -14.67
C ASP A 194 -0.99 -19.06 -15.12
N GLU A 195 -0.74 -18.97 -16.42
CA GLU A 195 0.24 -18.04 -17.00
C GLU A 195 -0.17 -16.59 -16.77
N LYS A 196 -1.40 -16.21 -17.12
CA LYS A 196 -1.93 -14.86 -16.88
C LYS A 196 -1.97 -14.51 -15.37
N ARG A 197 -2.34 -15.47 -14.53
CA ARG A 197 -2.34 -15.27 -13.08
C ARG A 197 -0.95 -15.04 -12.52
N LYS A 198 0.07 -15.77 -12.98
CA LYS A 198 1.47 -15.54 -12.59
C LYS A 198 1.94 -14.15 -13.04
N ALA A 199 1.59 -13.75 -14.26
CA ALA A 199 1.91 -12.44 -14.79
C ALA A 199 1.21 -11.31 -14.01
N ALA A 200 -0.07 -11.47 -13.66
CA ALA A 200 -0.81 -10.52 -12.83
C ALA A 200 -0.18 -10.33 -11.44
N LYS A 201 0.23 -11.43 -10.81
CA LYS A 201 0.94 -11.39 -9.52
C LYS A 201 2.26 -10.65 -9.63
N LEU A 202 3.09 -10.99 -10.60
CA LEU A 202 4.39 -10.34 -10.82
C LEU A 202 4.22 -8.84 -11.12
N TYR A 203 3.24 -8.48 -11.96
CA TYR A 203 2.91 -7.09 -12.23
C TYR A 203 2.55 -6.33 -10.96
N ALA A 204 1.63 -6.88 -10.17
CA ALA A 204 1.16 -6.23 -8.94
C ALA A 204 2.24 -6.12 -7.86
N GLU A 205 3.10 -7.14 -7.74
CA GLU A 205 4.26 -7.13 -6.86
C GLU A 205 5.22 -6.00 -7.24
N CYS A 206 5.64 -5.97 -8.51
CA CYS A 206 6.53 -4.92 -8.99
C CYS A 206 5.92 -3.52 -8.89
N LEU A 207 4.62 -3.39 -9.14
CA LEU A 207 3.91 -2.11 -9.00
C LEU A 207 3.87 -1.66 -7.53
N GLY A 208 3.56 -2.56 -6.58
CA GLY A 208 3.50 -2.24 -5.16
C GLY A 208 4.86 -1.84 -4.60
N ILE A 209 5.92 -2.56 -4.97
CA ILE A 209 7.30 -2.23 -4.59
C ILE A 209 7.71 -0.89 -5.21
N ALA A 210 7.47 -0.68 -6.51
CA ALA A 210 7.78 0.59 -7.18
C ALA A 210 7.00 1.78 -6.57
N PHE A 211 5.76 1.55 -6.16
CA PHE A 211 4.94 2.55 -5.49
C PHE A 211 5.59 3.00 -4.17
N GLN A 212 6.02 2.06 -3.34
CA GLN A 212 6.67 2.38 -2.07
C GLN A 212 8.04 3.05 -2.27
N ILE A 213 8.90 2.52 -3.15
CA ILE A 213 10.19 3.16 -3.44
C ILE A 213 9.99 4.63 -3.87
N LYS A 214 8.95 4.89 -4.66
CA LYS A 214 8.63 6.25 -5.09
C LYS A 214 8.22 7.15 -3.93
N ASP A 215 7.40 6.65 -3.00
CA ASP A 215 7.01 7.41 -1.81
C ASP A 215 8.22 7.71 -0.94
N ASP A 216 9.12 6.75 -0.73
CA ASP A 216 10.36 6.91 0.04
C ASP A 216 11.32 7.93 -0.62
N ILE A 217 11.41 7.96 -1.96
CA ILE A 217 12.18 8.99 -2.68
C ILE A 217 11.63 10.39 -2.38
N PHE A 218 10.30 10.56 -2.39
CA PHE A 218 9.69 11.85 -2.12
C PHE A 218 9.95 12.37 -0.72
N ASP A 219 10.17 11.50 0.27
CA ASP A 219 10.52 11.92 1.61
C ASP A 219 11.91 12.57 1.69
N TYR A 220 12.83 12.24 0.79
CA TYR A 220 14.17 12.87 0.68
C TYR A 220 14.25 14.03 -0.31
N GLU A 221 13.42 14.04 -1.35
CA GLU A 221 13.38 15.13 -2.35
C GLU A 221 12.52 16.32 -1.91
N GLY A 222 11.65 16.11 -0.90
CA GLY A 222 10.57 17.02 -0.52
C GLY A 222 11.00 18.39 -0.01
N GLY A 223 10.02 19.28 0.05
CA GLY A 223 10.12 20.69 0.40
C GLY A 223 9.78 21.59 -0.79
N ASP A 224 10.55 21.54 -1.88
CA ASP A 224 10.34 22.43 -3.04
C ASP A 224 9.31 21.89 -4.05
N LEU A 225 9.14 20.55 -4.15
CA LEU A 225 8.24 19.92 -5.11
C LEU A 225 6.88 19.50 -4.55
N THR A 226 6.77 19.18 -3.26
CA THR A 226 5.56 18.61 -2.67
C THR A 226 4.89 19.48 -1.63
N GLY A 227 5.57 20.52 -1.13
CA GLY A 227 5.09 21.38 -0.03
C GLY A 227 4.97 20.65 1.31
N LYS A 228 5.49 19.41 1.43
CA LYS A 228 5.54 18.64 2.68
C LYS A 228 6.94 18.72 3.30
N PRO A 229 7.08 18.68 4.64
CA PRO A 229 8.37 18.53 5.28
C PRO A 229 9.06 17.27 4.77
N SER A 230 10.39 17.32 4.51
CA SER A 230 11.20 16.14 4.19
C SER A 230 11.66 15.44 5.47
N GLY A 231 11.90 14.12 5.41
CA GLY A 231 12.44 13.36 6.52
C GLY A 231 11.40 12.89 7.55
N LEU A 232 10.14 12.73 7.14
CA LEU A 232 9.09 12.18 8.01
C LEU A 232 9.37 10.72 8.38
N ASP A 233 9.89 9.91 7.45
CA ASP A 233 10.31 8.53 7.73
C ASP A 233 11.41 8.47 8.79
N LEU A 234 12.28 9.48 8.85
CA LEU A 234 13.33 9.59 9.87
C LEU A 234 12.79 9.94 11.25
N GLU A 235 11.64 10.63 11.37
CA GLU A 235 10.95 10.83 12.66
C GLU A 235 10.49 9.51 13.26
N GLU A 236 10.22 8.51 12.42
CA GLU A 236 9.88 7.15 12.82
C GLU A 236 11.09 6.20 12.79
N ARG A 237 12.32 6.71 12.67
CA ARG A 237 13.58 5.96 12.58
C ARG A 237 13.61 4.91 11.46
N LYS A 238 12.80 5.11 10.41
CA LYS A 238 12.75 4.24 9.25
C LYS A 238 14.00 4.42 8.38
N ILE A 239 14.67 3.30 8.09
CA ILE A 239 15.79 3.26 7.14
C ILE A 239 15.25 2.76 5.82
N THR A 240 15.07 3.68 4.86
CA THR A 240 14.48 3.40 3.56
C THR A 240 15.54 3.31 2.45
N LEU A 241 15.14 2.92 1.25
CA LEU A 241 16.07 2.61 0.16
C LEU A 241 17.04 3.74 -0.20
N PRO A 242 16.65 5.03 -0.20
CA PRO A 242 17.63 6.11 -0.44
C PRO A 242 18.77 6.12 0.59
N LEU A 243 18.47 5.90 1.88
CA LEU A 243 19.50 5.86 2.91
C LEU A 243 20.39 4.62 2.77
N LEU A 244 19.79 3.46 2.50
CA LEU A 244 20.55 2.21 2.24
C LEU A 244 21.48 2.35 1.02
N GLY A 245 21.01 3.00 -0.05
CA GLY A 245 21.81 3.29 -1.23
C GLY A 245 23.00 4.22 -0.93
N ALA A 246 22.80 5.21 -0.07
CA ALA A 246 23.90 6.09 0.38
C ALA A 246 24.96 5.33 1.19
N PHE A 247 24.56 4.37 2.02
CA PHE A 247 25.49 3.50 2.75
C PHE A 247 26.39 2.68 1.83
N VAL A 248 25.82 2.11 0.76
CA VAL A 248 26.60 1.35 -0.23
C VAL A 248 27.73 2.19 -0.84
N ASN A 249 27.50 3.48 -1.06
CA ASN A 249 28.45 4.38 -1.68
C ASN A 249 29.47 4.98 -0.70
N ALA A 250 29.09 5.14 0.59
CA ALA A 250 29.92 5.86 1.57
C ALA A 250 30.86 4.94 2.39
N GLY A 251 30.55 3.64 2.49
CA GLY A 251 31.36 2.66 3.22
C GLY A 251 31.00 2.54 4.72
N GLU A 252 31.56 1.49 5.36
CA GLU A 252 31.15 1.00 6.69
C GLU A 252 31.30 1.99 7.84
N ASP A 253 32.35 2.81 7.84
CA ASP A 253 32.60 3.73 8.98
C ASP A 253 31.57 4.87 8.97
N MET A 254 31.22 5.39 7.78
CA MET A 254 30.20 6.41 7.64
C MET A 254 28.81 5.83 7.93
N GLU A 255 28.54 4.61 7.50
CA GLU A 255 27.29 3.92 7.83
C GLU A 255 27.06 3.85 9.34
N LYS A 256 28.08 3.47 10.13
CA LYS A 256 27.98 3.42 11.60
C LYS A 256 27.65 4.77 12.21
N GLU A 257 28.32 5.83 11.74
CA GLU A 257 28.07 7.20 12.21
C GLU A 257 26.60 7.63 11.91
N ILE A 258 26.14 7.41 10.69
CA ILE A 258 24.80 7.81 10.26
C ILE A 258 23.71 6.96 10.98
N ARG A 259 23.92 5.66 11.18
CA ARG A 259 22.99 4.84 11.99
C ARG A 259 22.85 5.35 13.43
N ALA A 260 23.93 5.87 14.01
CA ALA A 260 23.88 6.51 15.34
C ALA A 260 23.08 7.85 15.30
N LEU A 261 23.02 8.55 14.16
CA LEU A 261 22.12 9.69 13.98
C LEU A 261 20.66 9.25 13.83
N VAL A 262 20.39 8.16 13.07
CA VAL A 262 19.04 7.60 12.94
C VAL A 262 18.44 7.23 14.30
N ALA A 263 19.25 6.63 15.19
CA ALA A 263 18.78 6.22 16.51
C ALA A 263 18.24 7.36 17.40
N ARG A 264 18.47 8.62 17.04
CA ARG A 264 17.97 9.81 17.75
C ARG A 264 17.20 10.78 16.85
N ALA A 265 16.89 10.34 15.62
CA ALA A 265 16.27 11.22 14.62
C ALA A 265 14.81 11.60 14.97
N ASP A 266 14.13 10.80 15.79
CA ASP A 266 12.79 11.09 16.32
C ASP A 266 12.75 12.38 17.16
N GLU A 267 13.79 12.65 17.96
CA GLU A 267 13.86 13.80 18.86
C GLU A 267 14.74 14.94 18.32
N ASP A 268 15.65 14.66 17.36
CA ASP A 268 16.70 15.57 16.91
C ASP A 268 16.56 15.98 15.43
N ALA A 269 15.99 17.16 15.18
CA ALA A 269 15.84 17.71 13.84
C ALA A 269 17.18 17.95 13.11
N ASP A 270 18.26 18.28 13.84
CA ASP A 270 19.59 18.48 13.26
C ASP A 270 20.17 17.16 12.76
N SER A 271 19.91 16.04 13.48
CA SER A 271 20.26 14.70 13.01
C SER A 271 19.50 14.34 11.73
N ARG A 272 18.18 14.59 11.65
CA ARG A 272 17.40 14.37 10.42
C ARG A 272 17.99 15.13 9.24
N LYS A 273 18.28 16.43 9.42
CA LYS A 273 18.88 17.23 8.36
C LYS A 273 20.22 16.66 7.88
N LYS A 274 21.10 16.28 8.79
CA LYS A 274 22.40 15.67 8.44
C LYS A 274 22.23 14.36 7.66
N ILE A 275 21.23 13.53 8.03
CA ILE A 275 20.94 12.29 7.32
C ILE A 275 20.43 12.60 5.90
N VAL A 276 19.52 13.54 5.74
CA VAL A 276 19.01 13.96 4.42
C VAL A 276 20.14 14.50 3.53
N ASP A 277 21.00 15.37 4.07
CA ASP A 277 22.16 15.91 3.34
C ASP A 277 23.11 14.77 2.94
N PHE A 278 23.41 13.85 3.86
CA PHE A 278 24.23 12.67 3.59
C PHE A 278 23.67 11.81 2.45
N VAL A 279 22.36 11.54 2.44
CA VAL A 279 21.71 10.75 1.38
C VAL A 279 21.86 11.42 0.02
N ARG A 280 21.69 12.74 -0.04
CA ARG A 280 21.83 13.53 -1.28
C ARG A 280 23.28 13.55 -1.79
N GLU A 281 24.23 13.78 -0.91
CA GLU A 281 25.66 13.86 -1.26
C GLU A 281 26.24 12.51 -1.69
N ASN A 282 25.71 11.40 -1.19
CA ASN A 282 26.19 10.05 -1.49
C ASN A 282 25.33 9.28 -2.51
N GLY A 283 24.52 9.98 -3.32
CA GLY A 283 23.79 9.38 -4.44
C GLY A 283 22.72 8.36 -4.03
N GLY A 284 22.20 8.43 -2.79
CA GLY A 284 21.19 7.49 -2.30
C GLY A 284 19.87 7.60 -3.04
N VAL A 285 19.47 8.81 -3.42
CA VAL A 285 18.26 9.03 -4.24
C VAL A 285 18.42 8.42 -5.63
N ASP A 286 19.59 8.58 -6.29
CA ASP A 286 19.86 8.00 -7.60
C ASP A 286 19.83 6.46 -7.55
N TYR A 287 20.32 5.88 -6.45
CA TYR A 287 20.25 4.44 -6.20
C TYR A 287 18.79 3.96 -6.17
N ALA A 288 17.93 4.65 -5.43
CA ALA A 288 16.51 4.33 -5.33
C ALA A 288 15.78 4.54 -6.67
N ILE A 289 16.08 5.61 -7.43
CA ILE A 289 15.52 5.87 -8.76
C ILE A 289 15.86 4.74 -9.74
N LYS A 290 17.10 4.23 -9.71
CA LYS A 290 17.51 3.10 -10.53
C LYS A 290 16.70 1.85 -10.19
N SER A 291 16.56 1.52 -8.89
CA SER A 291 15.78 0.38 -8.44
C SER A 291 14.30 0.52 -8.82
N LEU A 292 13.73 1.72 -8.68
CA LEU A 292 12.38 2.04 -9.16
C LEU A 292 12.22 1.73 -10.65
N GLY A 293 13.20 2.16 -11.48
CA GLY A 293 13.22 1.91 -12.92
C GLY A 293 13.23 0.41 -13.25
N ASP A 294 14.00 -0.38 -12.53
CA ASP A 294 14.08 -1.84 -12.69
C ASP A 294 12.72 -2.53 -12.38
N TYR A 295 12.06 -2.15 -11.30
CA TYR A 295 10.73 -2.69 -10.96
C TYR A 295 9.65 -2.26 -11.96
N VAL A 296 9.67 -1.02 -12.42
CA VAL A 296 8.77 -0.55 -13.50
C VAL A 296 9.00 -1.32 -14.80
N GLY A 297 10.27 -1.62 -15.14
CA GLY A 297 10.63 -2.46 -16.28
C GLY A 297 10.06 -3.87 -16.18
N LYS A 298 10.23 -4.53 -15.03
CA LYS A 298 9.68 -5.86 -14.73
C LYS A 298 8.14 -5.85 -14.80
N ALA A 299 7.48 -4.84 -14.22
CA ALA A 299 6.04 -4.69 -14.28
C ALA A 299 5.54 -4.58 -15.74
N LYS A 300 6.15 -3.73 -16.56
CA LYS A 300 5.81 -3.59 -17.98
C LYS A 300 6.02 -4.89 -18.77
N ALA A 301 7.06 -5.68 -18.45
CA ALA A 301 7.28 -6.97 -19.08
C ALA A 301 6.17 -7.98 -18.72
N ALA A 302 5.75 -8.03 -17.45
CA ALA A 302 4.67 -8.90 -17.00
C ALA A 302 3.32 -8.57 -17.65
N LEU A 303 3.00 -7.27 -17.87
CA LEU A 303 1.78 -6.84 -18.56
C LEU A 303 1.63 -7.45 -19.96
N ARG A 304 2.73 -7.60 -20.72
CA ARG A 304 2.70 -8.15 -22.08
C ARG A 304 2.19 -9.60 -22.11
N THR A 305 2.38 -10.34 -21.03
CA THR A 305 1.90 -11.73 -20.90
C THR A 305 0.40 -11.81 -20.58
N MET A 306 -0.15 -10.79 -19.93
CA MET A 306 -1.59 -10.78 -19.56
C MET A 306 -2.51 -10.58 -20.78
N GLY A 307 -2.07 -9.84 -21.78
CA GLY A 307 -2.81 -9.59 -23.01
C GLY A 307 -2.36 -8.31 -23.72
N THR A 308 -2.70 -8.20 -25.01
CA THR A 308 -2.43 -7.03 -25.86
C THR A 308 -3.68 -6.16 -26.05
N GLY A 309 -4.59 -6.17 -25.08
CA GLY A 309 -5.81 -5.35 -25.11
C GLY A 309 -5.52 -3.86 -24.95
N LYS A 310 -6.59 -3.05 -24.95
CA LYS A 310 -6.49 -1.60 -24.66
C LYS A 310 -6.22 -1.32 -23.19
N GLU A 311 -6.35 -2.31 -22.34
CA GLU A 311 -6.10 -2.31 -20.91
C GLU A 311 -4.59 -2.51 -20.64
#